data_9cf917b87b0914e05a8417d685153f22
#
_entry.id   9cf917b87b0914e05a8417d685153f22
#
_cell.length_a   1.000
_cell.length_b   1.000
_cell.length_c   1.000
_cell.angle_alpha   90.00
_cell.angle_beta   90.00
_cell.angle_gamma   90.00
#
_symmetry.space_group_name_H-M   'P 1'
#
loop_
_entity.id
_entity.type
_entity.pdbx_description
1 polymer ?
#
loop_
_entity_poly.entity_id
_entity_poly.type
_entity_poly.pdbx_seq_one_letter_code
_entity_poly.pdbx_strand_id
1 'polypeptide(L)'
;PKPGQVESWMGISLDEWQRMRPSDVAYIVNCYPLVERRITRAGCVTWLEAHGLDVPPKSSCSFCPYKSLESWRRLKRQGGVDWERAVAVDASIRNKRVQAGHLLYVHPARRPLEEAVKIPEDVGAHQLGLFEAEQPCDSGHCWT
;
A
#
# COMPACT_ATOMS: atom_id res chain seq x y z
N PRO A 1 5.67 -7.77 33.51
CA PRO A 1 4.27 -7.41 33.16
C PRO A 1 3.37 -8.65 33.27
N LYS A 2 2.16 -8.46 33.74
CA LYS A 2 1.15 -9.54 33.82
C LYS A 2 0.56 -9.77 32.43
N PRO A 3 0.06 -10.98 32.10
CA PRO A 3 -0.67 -11.23 30.87
C PRO A 3 -1.83 -10.24 30.68
N GLY A 4 -1.96 -9.66 29.47
CA GLY A 4 -3.01 -8.69 29.13
C GLY A 4 -2.90 -7.32 29.78
N GLN A 5 -1.73 -6.93 30.26
CA GLN A 5 -1.54 -5.64 30.94
C GLN A 5 -1.50 -4.44 29.99
N VAL A 6 -1.18 -4.67 28.70
CA VAL A 6 -1.09 -3.62 27.67
C VAL A 6 -2.07 -3.92 26.55
N GLU A 7 -2.92 -2.97 26.21
CA GLU A 7 -3.77 -3.03 25.03
C GLU A 7 -3.08 -2.39 23.84
N SER A 8 -3.00 -3.11 22.74
CA SER A 8 -2.54 -2.60 21.44
C SER A 8 -3.74 -2.41 20.53
N TRP A 9 -4.11 -1.18 20.27
CA TRP A 9 -5.27 -0.87 19.43
C TRP A 9 -4.87 -0.86 17.96
N MET A 10 -5.51 -1.76 17.19
CA MET A 10 -5.22 -2.00 15.79
C MET A 10 -6.30 -1.37 14.91
N GLY A 11 -5.89 -0.54 13.95
CA GLY A 11 -6.80 0.13 13.01
C GLY A 11 -7.28 -0.78 11.86
N ILE A 12 -7.61 -2.04 12.17
CA ILE A 12 -8.17 -2.99 11.19
C ILE A 12 -9.66 -2.76 11.11
N SER A 13 -10.18 -2.44 9.91
CA SER A 13 -11.61 -2.28 9.66
C SER A 13 -12.33 -3.62 9.46
N LEU A 14 -13.67 -3.60 9.47
CA LEU A 14 -14.46 -4.82 9.29
C LEU A 14 -14.15 -5.55 7.98
N ASP A 15 -13.83 -4.83 6.92
CA ASP A 15 -13.48 -5.39 5.60
C ASP A 15 -12.19 -6.21 5.63
N GLU A 16 -11.34 -5.95 6.63
CA GLU A 16 -10.01 -6.55 6.79
C GLU A 16 -9.93 -7.49 8.00
N TRP A 17 -11.05 -7.95 8.54
CA TRP A 17 -11.10 -8.76 9.78
C TRP A 17 -10.22 -10.00 9.75
N GLN A 18 -9.96 -10.58 8.55
CA GLN A 18 -9.08 -11.74 8.38
C GLN A 18 -7.63 -11.46 8.80
N ARG A 19 -7.24 -10.18 8.90
CA ARG A 19 -5.91 -9.75 9.33
C ARG A 19 -5.74 -9.73 10.85
N MET A 20 -6.82 -9.97 11.59
CA MET A 20 -6.75 -10.07 13.06
C MET A 20 -5.84 -11.22 13.48
N ARG A 21 -4.92 -10.93 14.38
CA ARG A 21 -4.04 -11.93 14.98
C ARG A 21 -3.93 -11.67 16.48
N PRO A 22 -3.86 -12.72 17.32
CA PRO A 22 -3.47 -12.55 18.71
C PRO A 22 -2.06 -11.98 18.80
N SER A 23 -1.73 -11.35 19.91
CA SER A 23 -0.36 -10.91 20.15
C SER A 23 0.54 -12.11 20.48
N ASP A 24 1.73 -12.16 19.92
CA ASP A 24 2.77 -13.14 20.29
C ASP A 24 3.42 -12.81 21.65
N VAL A 25 3.13 -11.65 22.21
CA VAL A 25 3.67 -11.18 23.49
C VAL A 25 2.62 -11.33 24.58
N ALA A 26 2.89 -12.16 25.58
CA ALA A 26 1.93 -12.56 26.60
C ALA A 26 1.26 -11.41 27.39
N TYR A 27 1.95 -10.29 27.57
CA TYR A 27 1.40 -9.14 28.29
C TYR A 27 0.68 -8.11 27.40
N ILE A 28 0.62 -8.35 26.08
CA ILE A 28 -0.08 -7.49 25.11
C ILE A 28 -1.34 -8.18 24.64
N VAL A 29 -2.46 -7.45 24.63
CA VAL A 29 -3.71 -7.86 23.99
C VAL A 29 -3.97 -6.94 22.81
N ASN A 30 -4.17 -7.51 21.63
CA ASN A 30 -4.57 -6.76 20.45
C ASN A 30 -6.09 -6.50 20.50
N CYS A 31 -6.48 -5.23 20.42
CA CYS A 31 -7.86 -4.78 20.38
C CYS A 31 -8.22 -4.26 19.00
N TYR A 32 -9.41 -4.57 18.53
CA TYR A 32 -9.87 -4.25 17.15
C TYR A 32 -11.16 -3.42 17.18
N PRO A 33 -11.13 -2.19 17.67
CA PRO A 33 -12.34 -1.39 17.95
C PRO A 33 -13.19 -1.11 16.72
N LEU A 34 -12.61 -1.05 15.52
CA LEU A 34 -13.39 -0.86 14.29
C LEU A 34 -14.16 -2.13 13.91
N VAL A 35 -13.56 -3.31 14.09
CA VAL A 35 -14.23 -4.60 13.85
C VAL A 35 -15.35 -4.81 14.86
N GLU A 36 -15.08 -4.57 16.14
CA GLU A 36 -16.07 -4.68 17.23
C GLU A 36 -17.29 -3.77 16.99
N ARG A 37 -17.05 -2.56 16.47
CA ARG A 37 -18.10 -1.59 16.12
C ARG A 37 -18.68 -1.80 14.72
N ARG A 38 -18.26 -2.83 13.99
CA ARG A 38 -18.67 -3.14 12.62
C ARG A 38 -18.46 -1.97 11.63
N ILE A 39 -17.37 -1.24 11.81
CA ILE A 39 -17.04 -0.10 10.95
C ILE A 39 -16.16 -0.60 9.80
N THR A 40 -16.65 -0.38 8.58
CA THR A 40 -15.92 -0.64 7.33
C THR A 40 -14.97 0.52 7.02
N ARG A 41 -14.06 0.32 6.05
CA ARG A 41 -13.21 1.41 5.55
C ARG A 41 -14.06 2.56 4.98
N ALA A 42 -15.11 2.26 4.22
CA ALA A 42 -16.04 3.26 3.72
C ALA A 42 -16.73 4.00 4.89
N GLY A 43 -17.11 3.28 5.95
CA GLY A 43 -17.66 3.90 7.16
C GLY A 43 -16.68 4.85 7.86
N CYS A 44 -15.37 4.54 7.85
CA CYS A 44 -14.35 5.45 8.37
C CYS A 44 -14.26 6.74 7.53
N VAL A 45 -14.33 6.63 6.20
CA VAL A 45 -14.32 7.79 5.30
C VAL A 45 -15.53 8.68 5.56
N THR A 46 -16.73 8.10 5.56
CA THR A 46 -17.97 8.83 5.84
C THR A 46 -17.93 9.52 7.22
N TRP A 47 -17.36 8.84 8.21
CA TRP A 47 -17.22 9.43 9.55
C TRP A 47 -16.29 10.65 9.56
N LEU A 48 -15.14 10.56 8.88
CA LEU A 48 -14.19 11.68 8.76
C LEU A 48 -14.84 12.88 8.06
N GLU A 49 -15.50 12.65 6.92
CA GLU A 49 -16.19 13.69 6.16
C GLU A 49 -17.29 14.37 6.98
N ALA A 50 -18.09 13.58 7.71
CA ALA A 50 -19.15 14.10 8.58
C ALA A 50 -18.62 14.98 9.74
N HIS A 51 -17.35 14.79 10.12
CA HIS A 51 -16.69 15.58 11.16
C HIS A 51 -15.78 16.70 10.60
N GLY A 52 -15.85 16.96 9.29
CA GLY A 52 -15.05 17.99 8.63
C GLY A 52 -13.55 17.72 8.65
N LEU A 53 -13.15 16.44 8.74
CA LEU A 53 -11.78 16.01 8.71
C LEU A 53 -11.39 15.53 7.31
N ASP A 54 -10.21 15.91 6.85
CA ASP A 54 -9.68 15.43 5.57
C ASP A 54 -9.46 13.93 5.61
N VAL A 55 -9.89 13.24 4.55
CA VAL A 55 -9.58 11.83 4.37
C VAL A 55 -8.10 11.69 4.01
N PRO A 56 -7.26 11.08 4.88
CA PRO A 56 -5.85 10.96 4.59
C PRO A 56 -5.62 10.09 3.36
N PRO A 57 -4.66 10.45 2.49
CA PRO A 57 -4.31 9.63 1.35
C PRO A 57 -3.80 8.27 1.82
N LYS A 58 -4.02 7.25 1.01
CA LYS A 58 -3.54 5.89 1.31
C LYS A 58 -2.04 5.90 1.57
N SER A 59 -1.63 5.43 2.74
CA SER A 59 -0.23 5.27 3.09
C SER A 59 0.33 4.02 2.41
N SER A 60 1.44 4.16 1.74
CA SER A 60 2.19 3.04 1.16
C SER A 60 3.68 3.37 1.19
N CYS A 61 4.53 2.35 1.23
CA CYS A 61 5.97 2.56 1.12
C CYS A 61 6.31 3.38 -0.14
N SER A 62 7.31 4.26 -0.07
CA SER A 62 7.70 5.11 -1.21
C SER A 62 7.98 4.30 -2.48
N PHE A 63 8.53 3.10 -2.35
CA PHE A 63 8.85 2.17 -3.45
C PHE A 63 7.90 0.97 -3.58
N CYS A 64 6.66 1.07 -3.13
CA CYS A 64 5.68 -0.04 -3.20
C CYS A 64 5.36 -0.40 -4.67
N PRO A 65 5.61 -1.64 -5.13
CA PRO A 65 5.37 -2.04 -6.52
C PRO A 65 3.88 -2.05 -6.91
N TYR A 66 3.00 -2.06 -5.91
CA TYR A 66 1.54 -2.03 -6.10
C TYR A 66 0.97 -0.60 -6.19
N LYS A 67 1.80 0.42 -6.29
CA LYS A 67 1.32 1.78 -6.54
C LYS A 67 0.74 1.88 -7.95
N SER A 68 -0.42 2.56 -8.06
CA SER A 68 -0.95 2.95 -9.37
C SER A 68 -0.02 3.94 -10.08
N LEU A 69 -0.12 4.01 -11.41
CA LEU A 69 0.65 4.96 -12.21
C LEU A 69 0.42 6.41 -11.76
N GLU A 70 -0.82 6.76 -11.43
CA GLU A 70 -1.14 8.09 -10.90
C GLU A 70 -0.48 8.35 -9.54
N SER A 71 -0.42 7.35 -8.65
CA SER A 71 0.30 7.46 -7.38
C SER A 71 1.81 7.68 -7.58
N TRP A 72 2.40 7.02 -8.57
CA TRP A 72 3.80 7.23 -8.95
C TRP A 72 4.03 8.64 -9.51
N ARG A 73 3.14 9.12 -10.38
CA ARG A 73 3.20 10.48 -10.93
C ARG A 73 3.05 11.53 -9.84
N ARG A 74 2.12 11.32 -8.90
CA ARG A 74 1.95 12.20 -7.74
C ARG A 74 3.22 12.24 -6.90
N LEU A 75 3.82 11.09 -6.58
CA LEU A 75 5.07 11.01 -5.83
C LEU A 75 6.20 11.76 -6.54
N LYS A 76 6.31 11.63 -7.86
CA LYS A 76 7.28 12.38 -8.66
C LYS A 76 7.03 13.88 -8.62
N ARG A 77 5.77 14.33 -8.74
CA ARG A 77 5.42 15.75 -8.64
C ARG A 77 5.75 16.35 -7.28
N GLN A 78 5.54 15.58 -6.21
CA GLN A 78 5.91 15.97 -4.86
C GLN A 78 7.43 16.06 -4.69
N GLY A 79 8.17 15.20 -5.38
CA GLY A 79 9.62 15.16 -5.32
C GLY A 79 10.15 14.73 -3.95
N GLY A 80 11.37 15.19 -3.65
CA GLY A 80 12.01 14.98 -2.35
C GLY A 80 12.50 13.57 -2.11
N VAL A 81 12.84 13.29 -0.84
CA VAL A 81 13.51 12.06 -0.39
C VAL A 81 12.77 10.78 -0.78
N ASP A 82 11.44 10.80 -0.79
CA ASP A 82 10.64 9.60 -1.09
C ASP A 82 10.71 9.22 -2.57
N TRP A 83 10.71 10.21 -3.48
CA TRP A 83 10.90 9.95 -4.90
C TRP A 83 12.33 9.46 -5.18
N GLU A 84 13.33 10.13 -4.62
CA GLU A 84 14.75 9.77 -4.77
C GLU A 84 15.00 8.34 -4.26
N ARG A 85 14.43 8.00 -3.11
CA ARG A 85 14.50 6.64 -2.54
C ARG A 85 13.86 5.61 -3.46
N ALA A 86 12.71 5.90 -4.03
CA ALA A 86 12.02 5.00 -4.95
C ALA A 86 12.87 4.72 -6.21
N VAL A 87 13.46 5.76 -6.81
CA VAL A 87 14.36 5.65 -7.96
C VAL A 87 15.62 4.87 -7.60
N ALA A 88 16.21 5.15 -6.43
CA ALA A 88 17.41 4.44 -5.96
C ALA A 88 17.14 2.94 -5.74
N VAL A 89 15.99 2.58 -5.15
CA VAL A 89 15.58 1.17 -4.99
C VAL A 89 15.39 0.51 -6.34
N ASP A 90 14.65 1.14 -7.29
CA ASP A 90 14.46 0.62 -8.64
C ASP A 90 15.79 0.37 -9.35
N ALA A 91 16.73 1.31 -9.26
CA ALA A 91 18.06 1.14 -9.83
C ALA A 91 18.85 0.01 -9.16
N SER A 92 18.76 -0.12 -7.83
CA SER A 92 19.53 -1.10 -7.05
C SER A 92 19.09 -2.54 -7.29
N ILE A 93 17.78 -2.77 -7.54
CA ILE A 93 17.26 -4.13 -7.76
C ILE A 93 17.44 -4.58 -9.21
N ARG A 94 17.60 -3.67 -10.16
CA ARG A 94 17.59 -3.94 -11.61
C ARG A 94 18.52 -5.07 -12.02
N ASN A 95 19.71 -5.08 -11.50
CA ASN A 95 20.77 -6.04 -11.89
C ASN A 95 20.94 -7.22 -10.90
N LYS A 96 20.09 -7.34 -9.88
CA LYS A 96 20.29 -8.40 -8.85
C LYS A 96 20.05 -9.82 -9.34
N ARG A 97 19.38 -10.02 -10.49
CA ARG A 97 19.14 -11.33 -11.11
C ARG A 97 19.64 -11.44 -12.53
N VAL A 98 20.69 -10.70 -12.89
CA VAL A 98 21.28 -10.74 -14.24
C VAL A 98 21.70 -12.16 -14.64
N GLN A 99 22.22 -12.97 -13.69
CA GLN A 99 22.60 -14.36 -13.93
C GLN A 99 21.44 -15.27 -14.36
N ALA A 100 20.20 -14.89 -14.04
CA ALA A 100 18.98 -15.57 -14.51
C ALA A 100 18.40 -14.96 -15.81
N GLY A 101 19.10 -14.00 -16.43
CA GLY A 101 18.65 -13.33 -17.66
C GLY A 101 17.49 -12.36 -17.48
N HIS A 102 17.14 -11.99 -16.24
CA HIS A 102 16.01 -11.11 -15.95
C HIS A 102 16.44 -9.83 -15.25
N LEU A 103 16.02 -8.69 -15.79
CA LEU A 103 16.09 -7.40 -15.12
C LEU A 103 14.85 -7.21 -14.23
N LEU A 104 15.07 -6.71 -13.01
CA LEU A 104 13.98 -6.42 -12.06
C LEU A 104 13.66 -4.92 -12.09
N TYR A 105 12.38 -4.61 -12.01
CA TYR A 105 11.87 -3.24 -11.97
C TYR A 105 10.79 -3.14 -10.88
N VAL A 106 10.69 -1.99 -10.25
CA VAL A 106 9.62 -1.72 -9.28
C VAL A 106 8.26 -1.58 -9.98
N HIS A 107 8.25 -0.94 -11.17
CA HIS A 107 7.02 -0.73 -11.93
C HIS A 107 6.70 -1.91 -12.87
N PRO A 108 5.41 -2.34 -12.97
CA PRO A 108 4.99 -3.46 -13.84
C PRO A 108 5.32 -3.30 -15.32
N ALA A 109 5.48 -2.06 -15.82
CA ALA A 109 5.87 -1.78 -17.21
C ALA A 109 7.30 -2.24 -17.56
N ARG A 110 8.06 -2.78 -16.61
CA ARG A 110 9.44 -3.26 -16.80
C ARG A 110 10.36 -2.23 -17.45
N ARG A 111 10.26 -0.99 -16.99
CA ARG A 111 11.11 0.15 -17.39
C ARG A 111 11.62 0.87 -16.13
N PRO A 112 12.74 1.59 -16.22
CA PRO A 112 13.17 2.48 -15.14
C PRO A 112 12.02 3.37 -14.67
N LEU A 113 11.90 3.56 -13.35
CA LEU A 113 10.76 4.25 -12.77
C LEU A 113 10.57 5.66 -13.34
N GLU A 114 11.66 6.37 -13.64
CA GLU A 114 11.65 7.70 -14.27
C GLU A 114 11.05 7.71 -15.69
N GLU A 115 11.14 6.60 -16.41
CA GLU A 115 10.54 6.41 -17.73
C GLU A 115 9.10 5.90 -17.60
N ALA A 116 8.86 4.96 -16.67
CA ALA A 116 7.55 4.37 -16.45
C ALA A 116 6.47 5.42 -16.17
N VAL A 117 6.80 6.46 -15.39
CA VAL A 117 5.85 7.54 -15.07
C VAL A 117 5.50 8.46 -16.24
N LYS A 118 6.23 8.36 -17.38
CA LYS A 118 5.95 9.12 -18.59
C LYS A 118 5.03 8.39 -19.58
N ILE A 119 4.71 7.12 -19.32
CA ILE A 119 3.85 6.31 -20.20
C ILE A 119 2.44 6.94 -20.23
N PRO A 120 1.83 7.21 -21.39
CA PRO A 120 0.45 7.67 -21.51
C PRO A 120 -0.53 6.68 -20.86
N GLU A 121 -1.67 7.17 -20.36
CA GLU A 121 -2.65 6.33 -19.67
C GLU A 121 -3.31 5.29 -20.60
N ASP A 122 -3.53 5.65 -21.83
CA ASP A 122 -4.13 4.80 -22.86
C ASP A 122 -3.27 3.57 -23.22
N VAL A 123 -1.96 3.65 -23.10
CA VAL A 123 -1.04 2.51 -23.35
C VAL A 123 -0.99 1.54 -22.17
N GLY A 124 -1.21 2.04 -20.94
CA GLY A 124 -1.22 1.23 -19.72
C GLY A 124 -2.51 0.43 -19.52
N ALA A 125 -3.64 0.96 -19.96
CA ALA A 125 -4.95 0.33 -19.79
C ALA A 125 -5.09 -0.99 -20.56
N HIS A 126 -4.50 -1.14 -21.72
CA HIS A 126 -4.60 -2.36 -22.52
C HIS A 126 -3.84 -3.57 -21.96
N GLN A 127 -2.79 -3.36 -21.16
CA GLN A 127 -2.06 -4.45 -20.48
C GLN A 127 -2.59 -4.76 -19.08
N LEU A 128 -3.38 -3.90 -18.49
CA LEU A 128 -3.96 -4.06 -17.15
C LEU A 128 -5.40 -4.58 -17.17
N GLY A 129 -6.02 -4.76 -18.32
CA GLY A 129 -7.38 -5.26 -18.46
C GLY A 129 -7.66 -6.67 -17.90
N LEU A 130 -6.61 -7.38 -17.44
CA LEU A 130 -6.76 -8.61 -16.66
C LEU A 130 -6.90 -8.36 -15.15
N PHE A 131 -6.71 -7.13 -14.68
CA PHE A 131 -6.71 -6.72 -13.27
C PHE A 131 -7.59 -5.50 -12.99
N GLU A 132 -8.53 -5.20 -13.88
CA GLU A 132 -9.41 -4.03 -13.79
C GLU A 132 -10.54 -4.17 -12.74
N ALA A 133 -10.61 -5.28 -12.05
CA ALA A 133 -11.49 -5.41 -10.91
C ALA A 133 -10.68 -5.13 -9.64
N GLU A 134 -10.88 -3.95 -9.05
CA GLU A 134 -10.36 -3.51 -7.75
C GLU A 134 -8.90 -3.04 -7.75
N GLN A 135 -8.69 -1.84 -7.26
CA GLN A 135 -7.34 -1.32 -7.02
C GLN A 135 -6.61 -2.30 -6.09
N PRO A 136 -5.49 -2.92 -6.52
CA PRO A 136 -4.89 -4.06 -5.81
C PRO A 136 -4.52 -3.79 -4.36
N CYS A 137 -4.46 -2.52 -3.98
CA CYS A 137 -4.21 -2.13 -2.61
C CYS A 137 -5.47 -1.80 -1.80
N ASP A 138 -6.68 -1.76 -2.35
CA ASP A 138 -7.90 -1.51 -1.57
C ASP A 138 -8.35 -2.74 -0.79
N SER A 139 -7.93 -3.93 -1.21
CA SER A 139 -8.21 -5.19 -0.52
C SER A 139 -7.39 -5.42 0.75
N GLY A 140 -6.39 -4.61 1.06
CA GLY A 140 -5.52 -4.82 2.22
C GLY A 140 -4.58 -6.04 2.13
N HIS A 141 -4.58 -6.77 1.02
CA HIS A 141 -3.83 -8.01 0.84
C HIS A 141 -2.39 -7.81 0.35
N CYS A 142 -1.74 -6.73 0.73
CA CYS A 142 -0.37 -6.46 0.26
C CYS A 142 0.67 -7.50 0.72
N TRP A 143 0.38 -8.30 1.76
CA TRP A 143 1.28 -9.36 2.27
C TRP A 143 0.46 -10.41 3.03
N THR A 144 0.19 -11.52 2.42
CA THR A 144 -0.06 -12.81 3.06
C THR A 144 0.96 -13.82 2.59
#